data_8305019bc5cace1699fc93c6965df147
#
_entry.id   8305019bc5cace1699fc93c6965df147
#
_cell.length_a   1.000
_cell.length_b   1.000
_cell.length_c   1.000
_cell.angle_alpha   90.00
_cell.angle_beta   90.00
_cell.angle_gamma   90.00
#
_symmetry.space_group_name_H-M   'P 1'
#
loop_
_entity.id
_entity.type
_entity.pdbx_description
1 polymer ?
#
loop_
_entity_poly.entity_id
_entity_poly.type
_entity_poly.pdbx_seq_one_letter_code
_entity_poly.pdbx_strand_id
1 'polypeptide(L)'
;MQIHEIIRTRRTALGLTQEQLAGKLGVSAPAVNKWERGNSYPDITLLPVLARTLRVDLNTLLSFREDLTETEIAEFLNRVYEVSRTEGCGAAFSLAEEKLRQFPNSDALAYSAAGLLEGLLTLFPGTDETARPGREDFVAGLYEQAAQSADPKIREWATYTVASRCIARGDLDRAEALLDQISNTHRDKRELLSALRRKQGRTEEAWTLLERELFDRAHGIQTTLLSLIEMAQAEGDRQRAQGFCDAARRAGEALDLSDYAVLSAPFQLAAAEQDGPAALDLLDRLLHSLTVPWDLSASPLYRHLATKEAAGEAQSVLLEPLLDQVEADPDCAFLREMPEYGTMVEKYRRAADEA
;
A
#
# COMPACT_ATOMS: atom_id res chain seq x y z
N MET A 1 -13.14 -20.17 13.52
CA MET A 1 -13.95 -21.38 13.94
C MET A 1 -15.40 -21.09 13.58
N GLN A 2 -16.12 -21.99 12.90
CA GLN A 2 -17.53 -21.76 12.55
C GLN A 2 -18.45 -22.14 13.72
N ILE A 3 -19.66 -21.57 13.77
CA ILE A 3 -20.62 -21.77 14.88
C ILE A 3 -20.83 -23.25 15.25
N HIS A 4 -20.88 -24.15 14.28
CA HIS A 4 -21.06 -25.58 14.52
C HIS A 4 -19.89 -26.22 15.28
N GLU A 5 -18.65 -25.78 15.00
CA GLU A 5 -17.45 -26.23 15.71
C GLU A 5 -17.44 -25.69 17.14
N ILE A 6 -17.88 -24.46 17.34
CA ILE A 6 -17.95 -23.84 18.67
C ILE A 6 -18.98 -24.56 19.55
N ILE A 7 -20.17 -24.85 19.00
CA ILE A 7 -21.19 -25.60 19.71
C ILE A 7 -20.63 -26.93 20.18
N ARG A 8 -20.03 -27.70 19.28
CA ARG A 8 -19.44 -29.00 19.56
C ARG A 8 -18.32 -28.94 20.59
N THR A 9 -17.35 -28.04 20.36
CA THR A 9 -16.16 -27.91 21.22
C THR A 9 -16.55 -27.49 22.62
N ARG A 10 -17.43 -26.48 22.78
CA ARG A 10 -17.88 -26.00 24.08
C ARG A 10 -18.73 -27.01 24.82
N ARG A 11 -19.65 -27.69 24.12
CA ARG A 11 -20.44 -28.78 24.70
C ARG A 11 -19.55 -29.88 25.26
N THR A 12 -18.58 -30.37 24.49
CA THR A 12 -17.64 -31.40 24.94
C THR A 12 -16.77 -30.96 26.09
N ALA A 13 -16.26 -29.73 26.05
CA ALA A 13 -15.47 -29.14 27.14
C ALA A 13 -16.27 -29.06 28.47
N LEU A 14 -17.60 -28.91 28.39
CA LEU A 14 -18.50 -28.91 29.55
C LEU A 14 -18.96 -30.33 29.96
N GLY A 15 -18.48 -31.36 29.28
CA GLY A 15 -18.87 -32.76 29.55
C GLY A 15 -20.32 -33.10 29.22
N LEU A 16 -21.00 -32.27 28.42
CA LEU A 16 -22.41 -32.49 28.08
C LEU A 16 -22.55 -33.42 26.89
N THR A 17 -23.56 -34.37 26.96
CA THR A 17 -24.01 -35.10 25.77
C THR A 17 -24.90 -34.21 24.88
N GLN A 18 -25.11 -34.59 23.62
CA GLN A 18 -26.06 -33.88 22.73
C GLN A 18 -27.48 -33.86 23.30
N GLU A 19 -27.89 -34.95 23.94
CA GLU A 19 -29.19 -35.09 24.61
C GLU A 19 -29.33 -34.14 25.81
N GLN A 20 -28.25 -34.01 26.62
CA GLN A 20 -28.26 -33.10 27.75
C GLN A 20 -28.28 -31.65 27.30
N LEU A 21 -27.56 -31.29 26.24
CA LEU A 21 -27.65 -29.95 25.67
C LEU A 21 -29.04 -29.67 25.10
N ALA A 22 -29.59 -30.61 24.34
CA ALA A 22 -30.93 -30.52 23.78
C ALA A 22 -32.02 -30.32 24.86
N GLY A 23 -31.95 -31.12 25.94
CA GLY A 23 -32.86 -30.97 27.09
C GLY A 23 -32.80 -29.60 27.76
N LYS A 24 -31.58 -29.00 27.88
CA LYS A 24 -31.41 -27.63 28.45
C LYS A 24 -31.97 -26.54 27.53
N LEU A 25 -32.04 -26.78 26.24
CA LEU A 25 -32.51 -25.82 25.23
C LEU A 25 -33.97 -26.03 24.82
N GLY A 26 -34.61 -27.12 25.28
CA GLY A 26 -35.97 -27.44 24.90
C GLY A 26 -36.11 -27.91 23.44
N VAL A 27 -35.06 -28.53 22.88
CA VAL A 27 -35.03 -29.00 21.51
C VAL A 27 -34.76 -30.55 21.46
N SER A 28 -34.79 -31.12 20.27
CA SER A 28 -34.46 -32.54 20.12
C SER A 28 -32.95 -32.78 19.96
N ALA A 29 -32.43 -33.91 20.43
CA ALA A 29 -31.02 -34.29 20.22
C ALA A 29 -30.61 -34.33 18.72
N PRO A 30 -31.46 -34.82 17.79
CA PRO A 30 -31.19 -34.71 16.36
C PRO A 30 -30.99 -33.27 15.85
N ALA A 31 -31.66 -32.27 16.45
CA ALA A 31 -31.46 -30.88 16.09
C ALA A 31 -30.02 -30.40 16.46
N VAL A 32 -29.59 -30.72 17.69
CA VAL A 32 -28.20 -30.41 18.13
C VAL A 32 -27.17 -31.12 17.23
N ASN A 33 -27.41 -32.37 16.86
CA ASN A 33 -26.53 -33.13 15.95
C ASN A 33 -26.42 -32.44 14.58
N LYS A 34 -27.55 -31.96 14.01
CA LYS A 34 -27.55 -31.21 12.75
C LYS A 34 -26.76 -29.92 12.86
N TRP A 35 -26.88 -29.17 13.97
CA TRP A 35 -26.12 -27.95 14.21
C TRP A 35 -24.62 -28.26 14.26
N GLU A 36 -24.19 -29.28 15.04
CA GLU A 36 -22.77 -29.63 15.18
C GLU A 36 -22.12 -30.20 13.89
N ARG A 37 -22.93 -30.64 12.93
CA ARG A 37 -22.49 -31.08 11.61
C ARG A 37 -22.53 -29.92 10.58
N GLY A 38 -23.05 -28.76 10.95
CA GLY A 38 -23.22 -27.65 10.01
C GLY A 38 -24.38 -27.83 9.01
N ASN A 39 -25.23 -28.83 9.21
CA ASN A 39 -26.36 -29.13 8.32
C ASN A 39 -27.58 -28.23 8.53
N SER A 40 -27.63 -27.52 9.67
CA SER A 40 -28.62 -26.49 9.98
C SER A 40 -28.08 -25.57 11.09
N TYR A 41 -28.73 -24.44 11.28
CA TYR A 41 -28.40 -23.49 12.35
C TYR A 41 -29.46 -23.52 13.43
N PRO A 42 -29.11 -23.17 14.70
CA PRO A 42 -30.08 -22.88 15.74
C PRO A 42 -30.98 -21.71 15.33
N ASP A 43 -32.24 -21.71 15.78
CA ASP A 43 -33.10 -20.55 15.66
C ASP A 43 -32.49 -19.35 16.40
N ILE A 44 -32.64 -18.15 15.86
CA ILE A 44 -32.04 -16.93 16.41
C ILE A 44 -32.51 -16.68 17.86
N THR A 45 -33.75 -17.09 18.19
CA THR A 45 -34.32 -16.96 19.54
C THR A 45 -33.64 -17.88 20.56
N LEU A 46 -33.02 -18.96 20.12
CA LEU A 46 -32.28 -19.91 20.95
C LEU A 46 -30.84 -19.46 21.22
N LEU A 47 -30.26 -18.58 20.39
CA LEU A 47 -28.86 -18.19 20.51
C LEU A 47 -28.48 -17.63 21.90
N PRO A 48 -29.29 -16.78 22.55
CA PRO A 48 -28.96 -16.29 23.89
C PRO A 48 -28.94 -17.39 24.95
N VAL A 49 -29.86 -18.37 24.88
CA VAL A 49 -29.91 -19.50 25.82
C VAL A 49 -28.77 -20.47 25.55
N LEU A 50 -28.47 -20.73 24.27
CA LEU A 50 -27.36 -21.57 23.84
C LEU A 50 -26.00 -20.99 24.30
N ALA A 51 -25.79 -19.70 24.11
CA ALA A 51 -24.57 -19.02 24.54
C ALA A 51 -24.35 -19.13 26.07
N ARG A 52 -25.39 -18.86 26.86
CA ARG A 52 -25.35 -19.02 28.34
C ARG A 52 -25.08 -20.48 28.74
N THR A 53 -25.74 -21.43 28.07
CA THR A 53 -25.59 -22.85 28.39
C THR A 53 -24.16 -23.34 28.05
N LEU A 54 -23.57 -22.85 26.98
CA LEU A 54 -22.21 -23.17 26.56
C LEU A 54 -21.14 -22.28 27.24
N ARG A 55 -21.56 -21.33 28.09
CA ARG A 55 -20.69 -20.38 28.80
C ARG A 55 -19.79 -19.58 27.86
N VAL A 56 -20.36 -19.06 26.80
CA VAL A 56 -19.71 -18.14 25.86
C VAL A 56 -20.60 -16.91 25.66
N ASP A 57 -20.01 -15.81 25.19
CA ASP A 57 -20.79 -14.67 24.70
C ASP A 57 -21.31 -14.93 23.27
N LEU A 58 -22.25 -14.11 22.82
CA LEU A 58 -22.89 -14.29 21.51
C LEU A 58 -21.90 -14.08 20.35
N ASN A 59 -20.95 -13.16 20.49
CA ASN A 59 -19.97 -12.91 19.44
C ASN A 59 -19.07 -14.12 19.26
N THR A 60 -18.59 -14.69 20.37
CA THR A 60 -17.84 -15.96 20.35
C THR A 60 -18.67 -17.08 19.73
N LEU A 61 -19.95 -17.24 20.13
CA LEU A 61 -20.81 -18.30 19.59
C LEU A 61 -21.02 -18.18 18.08
N LEU A 62 -21.22 -16.96 17.60
CA LEU A 62 -21.47 -16.67 16.18
C LEU A 62 -20.18 -16.55 15.37
N SER A 63 -19.00 -16.62 16.01
CA SER A 63 -17.71 -16.27 15.41
C SER A 63 -17.72 -14.84 14.81
N PHE A 64 -18.54 -13.98 15.42
CA PHE A 64 -18.64 -12.61 14.96
C PHE A 64 -17.40 -11.84 15.36
N ARG A 65 -16.80 -11.21 14.40
CA ARG A 65 -15.76 -10.19 14.59
C ARG A 65 -16.23 -8.92 13.94
N GLU A 66 -16.08 -7.84 14.68
CA GLU A 66 -16.47 -6.53 14.19
C GLU A 66 -15.49 -6.04 13.12
N ASP A 67 -14.20 -6.42 13.26
CA ASP A 67 -13.15 -6.00 12.34
C ASP A 67 -12.05 -7.08 12.14
N LEU A 68 -11.17 -6.83 11.20
CA LEU A 68 -9.98 -7.62 10.90
C LEU A 68 -8.78 -7.09 11.69
N THR A 69 -7.87 -7.99 12.05
CA THR A 69 -6.55 -7.60 12.57
C THR A 69 -5.65 -7.05 11.45
N GLU A 70 -4.64 -6.27 11.82
CA GLU A 70 -3.65 -5.75 10.86
C GLU A 70 -2.97 -6.88 10.07
N THR A 71 -2.67 -8.01 10.73
CA THR A 71 -2.09 -9.19 10.07
C THR A 71 -3.04 -9.80 9.05
N GLU A 72 -4.32 -9.96 9.40
CA GLU A 72 -5.33 -10.49 8.46
C GLU A 72 -5.55 -9.56 7.26
N ILE A 73 -5.49 -8.25 7.47
CA ILE A 73 -5.54 -7.27 6.39
C ILE A 73 -4.31 -7.43 5.48
N ALA A 74 -3.11 -7.51 6.05
CA ALA A 74 -1.88 -7.66 5.28
C ALA A 74 -1.85 -8.97 4.45
N GLU A 75 -2.24 -10.09 5.06
CA GLU A 75 -2.36 -11.39 4.36
C GLU A 75 -3.38 -11.32 3.23
N PHE A 76 -4.51 -10.66 3.48
CA PHE A 76 -5.54 -10.49 2.46
C PHE A 76 -5.04 -9.62 1.30
N LEU A 77 -4.37 -8.51 1.57
CA LEU A 77 -3.82 -7.62 0.54
C LEU A 77 -2.72 -8.30 -0.30
N ASN A 78 -1.87 -9.12 0.32
CA ASN A 78 -0.92 -9.94 -0.42
C ASN A 78 -1.65 -10.89 -1.39
N ARG A 79 -2.75 -11.50 -0.96
CA ARG A 79 -3.57 -12.34 -1.84
C ARG A 79 -4.19 -11.55 -2.99
N VAL A 80 -4.70 -10.34 -2.74
CA VAL A 80 -5.24 -9.45 -3.79
C VAL A 80 -4.15 -9.13 -4.82
N TYR A 81 -2.93 -8.85 -4.36
CA TYR A 81 -1.78 -8.60 -5.23
C TYR A 81 -1.44 -9.84 -6.08
N GLU A 82 -1.36 -11.03 -5.49
CA GLU A 82 -1.12 -12.28 -6.25
C GLU A 82 -2.20 -12.55 -7.29
N VAL A 83 -3.48 -12.31 -6.96
CA VAL A 83 -4.59 -12.43 -7.92
C VAL A 83 -4.44 -11.42 -9.06
N SER A 84 -3.95 -10.22 -8.79
CA SER A 84 -3.71 -9.23 -9.84
C SER A 84 -2.66 -9.69 -10.86
N ARG A 85 -1.64 -10.44 -10.40
CA ARG A 85 -0.59 -11.00 -11.26
C ARG A 85 -1.05 -12.22 -12.06
N THR A 86 -1.91 -13.05 -11.50
CA THR A 86 -2.28 -14.34 -12.12
C THR A 86 -3.60 -14.29 -12.89
N GLU A 87 -4.56 -13.48 -12.45
CA GLU A 87 -5.92 -13.41 -13.00
C GLU A 87 -6.27 -12.01 -13.52
N GLY A 88 -5.38 -11.04 -13.30
CA GLY A 88 -5.49 -9.68 -13.77
C GLY A 88 -6.19 -8.72 -12.78
N CYS A 89 -6.08 -7.44 -13.08
CA CYS A 89 -6.55 -6.34 -12.23
C CYS A 89 -8.05 -6.45 -11.89
N GLY A 90 -8.90 -6.85 -12.84
CA GLY A 90 -10.35 -7.02 -12.62
C GLY A 90 -10.70 -8.02 -11.53
N ALA A 91 -10.04 -9.18 -11.53
CA ALA A 91 -10.23 -10.20 -10.50
C ALA A 91 -9.79 -9.71 -9.11
N ALA A 92 -8.66 -8.98 -9.05
CA ALA A 92 -8.17 -8.36 -7.82
C ALA A 92 -9.17 -7.36 -7.23
N PHE A 93 -9.77 -6.50 -8.06
CA PHE A 93 -10.83 -5.58 -7.64
C PHE A 93 -12.06 -6.32 -7.11
N SER A 94 -12.54 -7.33 -7.83
CA SER A 94 -13.69 -8.13 -7.38
C SER A 94 -13.45 -8.83 -6.05
N LEU A 95 -12.24 -9.35 -5.83
CA LEU A 95 -11.84 -9.96 -4.56
C LEU A 95 -11.82 -8.95 -3.42
N ALA A 96 -11.30 -7.75 -3.68
CA ALA A 96 -11.27 -6.67 -2.68
C ALA A 96 -12.68 -6.17 -2.33
N GLU A 97 -13.55 -5.97 -3.33
CA GLU A 97 -14.95 -5.58 -3.14
C GLU A 97 -15.73 -6.60 -2.31
N GLU A 98 -15.52 -7.90 -2.54
CA GLU A 98 -16.17 -8.96 -1.77
C GLU A 98 -15.77 -8.86 -0.29
N LYS A 99 -14.48 -8.67 -0.01
CA LYS A 99 -13.98 -8.57 1.37
C LYS A 99 -14.48 -7.31 2.06
N LEU A 100 -14.50 -6.17 1.37
CA LEU A 100 -15.05 -4.91 1.88
C LEU A 100 -16.54 -5.00 2.18
N ARG A 101 -17.32 -5.76 1.38
CA ARG A 101 -18.73 -6.03 1.70
C ARG A 101 -18.92 -6.90 2.95
N GLN A 102 -17.96 -7.78 3.26
CA GLN A 102 -18.00 -8.59 4.49
C GLN A 102 -17.66 -7.75 5.73
N PHE A 103 -16.83 -6.72 5.59
CA PHE A 103 -16.38 -5.83 6.64
C PHE A 103 -16.59 -4.35 6.25
N PRO A 104 -17.86 -3.92 6.10
CA PRO A 104 -18.16 -2.60 5.54
C PRO A 104 -17.73 -1.43 6.44
N ASN A 105 -17.51 -1.68 7.73
CA ASN A 105 -17.11 -0.68 8.71
C ASN A 105 -15.61 -0.76 9.06
N SER A 106 -14.84 -1.60 8.35
CA SER A 106 -13.39 -1.69 8.56
C SER A 106 -12.67 -0.58 7.81
N ASP A 107 -12.46 0.54 8.50
CA ASP A 107 -11.75 1.69 7.92
C ASP A 107 -10.28 1.35 7.61
N ALA A 108 -9.66 0.49 8.42
CA ALA A 108 -8.30 0.00 8.19
C ALA A 108 -8.19 -0.81 6.89
N LEU A 109 -9.17 -1.70 6.65
CA LEU A 109 -9.25 -2.46 5.40
C LEU A 109 -9.52 -1.52 4.22
N ALA A 110 -10.47 -0.58 4.37
CA ALA A 110 -10.82 0.38 3.32
C ALA A 110 -9.60 1.20 2.89
N TYR A 111 -8.87 1.78 3.85
CA TYR A 111 -7.68 2.57 3.59
C TYR A 111 -6.57 1.75 2.91
N SER A 112 -6.26 0.59 3.46
CA SER A 112 -5.17 -0.25 2.97
C SER A 112 -5.48 -0.86 1.60
N ALA A 113 -6.73 -1.27 1.37
CA ALA A 113 -7.20 -1.76 0.07
C ALA A 113 -7.18 -0.66 -0.98
N ALA A 114 -7.60 0.57 -0.62
CA ALA A 114 -7.54 1.72 -1.51
C ALA A 114 -6.12 1.96 -2.03
N GLY A 115 -5.11 1.93 -1.14
CA GLY A 115 -3.71 2.12 -1.51
C GLY A 115 -3.18 1.05 -2.46
N LEU A 116 -3.48 -0.22 -2.19
CA LEU A 116 -3.10 -1.31 -3.10
C LEU A 116 -3.80 -1.18 -4.45
N LEU A 117 -5.11 -0.99 -4.46
CA LEU A 117 -5.90 -0.91 -5.69
C LEU A 117 -5.50 0.28 -6.56
N GLU A 118 -5.19 1.43 -5.96
CA GLU A 118 -4.63 2.59 -6.66
C GLU A 118 -3.29 2.27 -7.31
N GLY A 119 -2.41 1.58 -6.57
CA GLY A 119 -1.15 1.07 -7.12
C GLY A 119 -1.36 0.15 -8.31
N LEU A 120 -2.34 -0.76 -8.24
CA LEU A 120 -2.66 -1.66 -9.35
C LEU A 120 -3.19 -0.92 -10.59
N LEU A 121 -3.97 0.15 -10.42
CA LEU A 121 -4.42 0.99 -11.53
C LEU A 121 -3.27 1.73 -12.21
N THR A 122 -2.22 2.03 -11.47
CA THR A 122 -1.01 2.67 -12.00
C THR A 122 -0.10 1.67 -12.70
N LEU A 123 0.08 0.49 -12.11
CA LEU A 123 0.96 -0.56 -12.65
C LEU A 123 0.38 -1.28 -13.88
N PHE A 124 -0.95 -1.32 -14.03
CA PHE A 124 -1.63 -2.00 -15.14
C PHE A 124 -2.56 -1.03 -15.91
N PRO A 125 -2.03 0.01 -16.59
CA PRO A 125 -2.84 1.05 -17.21
C PRO A 125 -3.71 0.56 -18.38
N GLY A 126 -3.33 -0.52 -19.06
CA GLY A 126 -3.96 -1.00 -20.30
C GLY A 126 -5.08 -2.03 -20.13
N THR A 127 -5.37 -2.48 -18.91
CA THR A 127 -6.37 -3.54 -18.69
C THR A 127 -7.74 -2.96 -18.44
N ASP A 128 -8.58 -2.90 -19.49
CA ASP A 128 -10.00 -2.52 -19.41
C ASP A 128 -10.25 -1.01 -19.14
N GLU A 129 -9.95 -0.19 -20.16
CA GLU A 129 -10.21 1.28 -20.15
C GLU A 129 -11.65 1.64 -19.83
N THR A 130 -12.62 0.77 -20.16
CA THR A 130 -14.04 1.05 -19.90
C THR A 130 -14.42 0.90 -18.43
N ALA A 131 -13.77 0.04 -17.69
CA ALA A 131 -14.00 -0.15 -16.25
C ALA A 131 -13.14 0.78 -15.38
N ARG A 132 -12.11 1.41 -15.94
CA ARG A 132 -11.16 2.24 -15.21
C ARG A 132 -11.81 3.39 -14.43
N PRO A 133 -12.69 4.22 -15.01
CA PRO A 133 -13.34 5.32 -14.27
C PRO A 133 -14.12 4.83 -13.04
N GLY A 134 -14.87 3.74 -13.17
CA GLY A 134 -15.59 3.15 -12.03
C GLY A 134 -14.68 2.62 -10.94
N ARG A 135 -13.52 2.07 -11.30
CA ARG A 135 -12.51 1.61 -10.34
C ARG A 135 -11.82 2.78 -9.63
N GLU A 136 -11.52 3.86 -10.34
CA GLU A 136 -10.97 5.09 -9.75
C GLU A 136 -11.95 5.74 -8.77
N ASP A 137 -13.25 5.76 -9.10
CA ASP A 137 -14.30 6.24 -8.21
C ASP A 137 -14.47 5.34 -6.98
N PHE A 138 -14.40 4.03 -7.16
CA PHE A 138 -14.43 3.08 -6.06
C PHE A 138 -13.27 3.31 -5.07
N VAL A 139 -12.04 3.41 -5.57
CA VAL A 139 -10.85 3.72 -4.76
C VAL A 139 -11.01 5.07 -4.05
N ALA A 140 -11.52 6.08 -4.74
CA ALA A 140 -11.80 7.38 -4.14
C ALA A 140 -12.80 7.27 -2.99
N GLY A 141 -13.88 6.51 -3.16
CA GLY A 141 -14.88 6.26 -2.12
C GLY A 141 -14.31 5.59 -0.87
N LEU A 142 -13.36 4.65 -1.03
CA LEU A 142 -12.70 4.00 0.09
C LEU A 142 -11.83 4.98 0.91
N TYR A 143 -11.10 5.88 0.25
CA TYR A 143 -10.35 6.92 0.96
C TYR A 143 -11.27 7.92 1.67
N GLU A 144 -12.38 8.31 1.04
CA GLU A 144 -13.38 9.18 1.68
C GLU A 144 -14.03 8.52 2.90
N GLN A 145 -14.33 7.23 2.85
CA GLN A 145 -14.79 6.46 3.99
C GLN A 145 -13.75 6.49 5.10
N ALA A 146 -12.50 6.12 4.81
CA ALA A 146 -11.42 6.07 5.78
C ALA A 146 -11.11 7.46 6.39
N ALA A 147 -11.31 8.55 5.63
CA ALA A 147 -11.17 9.92 6.15
C ALA A 147 -12.23 10.29 7.20
N GLN A 148 -13.32 9.52 7.32
CA GLN A 148 -14.32 9.67 8.38
C GLN A 148 -14.09 8.72 9.57
N SER A 149 -13.00 7.98 9.59
CA SER A 149 -12.71 6.98 10.60
C SER A 149 -12.74 7.55 12.02
N ALA A 150 -13.25 6.76 12.96
CA ALA A 150 -13.13 7.04 14.38
C ALA A 150 -11.67 6.92 14.85
N ASP A 151 -10.85 6.09 14.19
CA ASP A 151 -9.41 5.98 14.45
C ASP A 151 -8.68 7.23 13.93
N PRO A 152 -8.07 8.04 14.82
CA PRO A 152 -7.39 9.27 14.41
C PRO A 152 -6.25 9.04 13.40
N LYS A 153 -5.54 7.92 13.50
CA LYS A 153 -4.41 7.58 12.62
C LYS A 153 -4.90 7.30 11.20
N ILE A 154 -5.91 6.46 11.06
CA ILE A 154 -6.50 6.12 9.76
C ILE A 154 -7.12 7.38 9.15
N ARG A 155 -7.90 8.11 9.94
CA ARG A 155 -8.54 9.35 9.50
C ARG A 155 -7.53 10.34 8.95
N GLU A 156 -6.43 10.58 9.67
CA GLU A 156 -5.42 11.56 9.27
C GLU A 156 -4.70 11.16 7.99
N TRP A 157 -4.29 9.90 7.87
CA TRP A 157 -3.66 9.40 6.66
C TRP A 157 -4.60 9.42 5.45
N ALA A 158 -5.84 9.02 5.64
CA ALA A 158 -6.84 9.06 4.59
C ALA A 158 -7.17 10.50 4.17
N THR A 159 -7.30 11.42 5.14
CA THR A 159 -7.52 12.85 4.88
C THR A 159 -6.36 13.44 4.07
N TYR A 160 -5.12 13.10 4.41
CA TYR A 160 -3.95 13.50 3.64
C TYR A 160 -4.02 12.99 2.18
N THR A 161 -4.37 11.72 2.00
CA THR A 161 -4.48 11.11 0.67
C THR A 161 -5.61 11.78 -0.15
N VAL A 162 -6.78 12.03 0.46
CA VAL A 162 -7.88 12.73 -0.22
C VAL A 162 -7.47 14.15 -0.61
N ALA A 163 -6.79 14.87 0.27
CA ALA A 163 -6.29 16.22 -0.02
C ALA A 163 -5.32 16.20 -1.22
N SER A 164 -4.39 15.25 -1.26
CA SER A 164 -3.47 15.06 -2.40
C SER A 164 -4.22 14.83 -3.71
N ARG A 165 -5.25 13.98 -3.70
CA ARG A 165 -6.10 13.73 -4.88
C ARG A 165 -6.92 14.95 -5.31
N CYS A 166 -7.39 15.77 -4.35
CA CYS A 166 -8.07 17.03 -4.64
C CYS A 166 -7.12 18.01 -5.33
N ILE A 167 -5.87 18.13 -4.87
CA ILE A 167 -4.84 18.96 -5.53
C ILE A 167 -4.62 18.50 -6.98
N ALA A 168 -4.45 17.18 -7.19
CA ALA A 168 -4.23 16.62 -8.52
C ALA A 168 -5.39 16.89 -9.49
N ARG A 169 -6.63 16.99 -8.98
CA ARG A 169 -7.86 17.28 -9.76
C ARG A 169 -8.16 18.78 -9.88
N GLY A 170 -7.39 19.66 -9.21
CA GLY A 170 -7.60 21.10 -9.18
C GLY A 170 -8.70 21.58 -8.22
N ASP A 171 -9.20 20.72 -7.34
CA ASP A 171 -10.17 21.07 -6.28
C ASP A 171 -9.41 21.62 -5.06
N LEU A 172 -8.89 22.84 -5.22
CA LEU A 172 -7.92 23.44 -4.29
C LEU A 172 -8.57 23.87 -2.97
N ASP A 173 -9.79 24.40 -3.01
CA ASP A 173 -10.52 24.85 -1.81
C ASP A 173 -10.80 23.66 -0.87
N ARG A 174 -11.22 22.54 -1.45
CA ARG A 174 -11.42 21.31 -0.69
C ARG A 174 -10.12 20.75 -0.13
N ALA A 175 -9.04 20.78 -0.91
CA ALA A 175 -7.73 20.33 -0.46
C ALA A 175 -7.25 21.13 0.76
N GLU A 176 -7.38 22.47 0.74
CA GLU A 176 -7.02 23.34 1.85
C GLU A 176 -7.83 23.01 3.11
N ALA A 177 -9.16 22.89 2.99
CA ALA A 177 -10.04 22.53 4.11
C ALA A 177 -9.71 21.17 4.73
N LEU A 178 -9.24 20.20 3.92
CA LEU A 178 -8.81 18.88 4.41
C LEU A 178 -7.47 18.97 5.13
N LEU A 179 -6.51 19.70 4.58
CA LEU A 179 -5.17 19.87 5.19
C LEU A 179 -5.23 20.61 6.54
N ASP A 180 -6.18 21.54 6.70
CA ASP A 180 -6.40 22.23 7.99
C ASP A 180 -6.88 21.29 9.10
N GLN A 181 -7.43 20.13 8.75
CA GLN A 181 -7.87 19.11 9.72
C GLN A 181 -6.73 18.22 10.22
N ILE A 182 -5.59 18.20 9.53
CA ILE A 182 -4.44 17.36 9.87
C ILE A 182 -3.58 18.07 10.91
N SER A 183 -3.24 17.35 11.99
CA SER A 183 -2.41 17.90 13.06
C SER A 183 -0.95 18.12 12.62
N ASN A 184 -0.40 19.32 12.86
CA ASN A 184 1.01 19.62 12.64
C ASN A 184 1.96 18.87 13.59
N THR A 185 1.43 18.11 14.56
CA THR A 185 2.21 17.41 15.59
C THR A 185 2.56 15.96 15.21
N HIS A 186 2.29 15.55 13.98
CA HIS A 186 2.64 14.20 13.49
C HIS A 186 4.14 13.96 13.34
N ARG A 187 4.95 14.78 14.01
CA ARG A 187 6.38 14.54 14.11
C ARG A 187 6.65 13.28 14.93
N ASP A 188 6.99 12.35 14.22
CA ASP A 188 7.68 11.10 14.40
C ASP A 188 7.84 10.60 15.83
N LYS A 189 6.90 9.74 16.20
CA LYS A 189 7.01 8.86 17.36
C LYS A 189 8.23 7.92 17.27
N ARG A 190 8.87 7.76 16.08
CA ARG A 190 9.99 6.83 15.87
C ARG A 190 11.21 7.22 16.68
N GLU A 191 11.54 8.51 16.79
CA GLU A 191 12.66 8.96 17.62
C GLU A 191 12.44 8.64 19.11
N LEU A 192 11.23 8.88 19.62
CA LEU A 192 10.87 8.54 20.98
C LEU A 192 10.86 7.03 21.23
N LEU A 193 10.34 6.26 20.27
CA LEU A 193 10.36 4.80 20.33
C LEU A 193 11.78 4.26 20.31
N SER A 194 12.68 4.81 19.49
CA SER A 194 14.09 4.43 19.46
C SER A 194 14.77 4.69 20.82
N ALA A 195 14.55 5.87 21.42
CA ALA A 195 15.09 6.19 22.74
C ALA A 195 14.58 5.20 23.81
N LEU A 196 13.31 4.82 23.75
CA LEU A 196 12.70 3.83 24.63
C LEU A 196 13.33 2.45 24.44
N ARG A 197 13.49 1.98 23.18
CA ARG A 197 14.09 0.68 22.85
C ARG A 197 15.53 0.57 23.37
N ARG A 198 16.33 1.63 23.20
CA ARG A 198 17.70 1.69 23.76
C ARG A 198 17.70 1.52 25.28
N LYS A 199 16.81 2.20 25.99
CA LYS A 199 16.69 2.08 27.46
C LYS A 199 16.26 0.68 27.91
N GLN A 200 15.51 -0.03 27.07
CA GLN A 200 15.08 -1.41 27.28
C GLN A 200 16.17 -2.45 26.92
N GLY A 201 17.35 -2.03 26.40
CA GLY A 201 18.39 -2.93 25.89
C GLY A 201 18.07 -3.55 24.52
N ARG A 202 16.99 -3.12 23.84
CA ARG A 202 16.55 -3.59 22.51
C ARG A 202 17.22 -2.76 21.41
N THR A 203 18.55 -2.87 21.32
CA THR A 203 19.38 -1.97 20.52
C THR A 203 19.15 -2.14 19.01
N GLU A 204 18.99 -3.39 18.54
CA GLU A 204 18.73 -3.68 17.11
C GLU A 204 17.44 -3.03 16.63
N GLU A 205 16.38 -3.08 17.44
CA GLU A 205 15.12 -2.44 17.08
C GLU A 205 15.25 -0.90 17.05
N ALA A 206 16.06 -0.34 17.95
CA ALA A 206 16.32 1.09 17.95
C ALA A 206 17.05 1.54 16.68
N TRP A 207 18.04 0.75 16.23
CA TRP A 207 18.73 1.00 14.96
C TRP A 207 17.76 0.95 13.78
N THR A 208 16.98 -0.13 13.66
CA THR A 208 15.99 -0.29 12.59
C THR A 208 15.01 0.90 12.51
N LEU A 209 14.56 1.40 13.66
CA LEU A 209 13.65 2.57 13.71
C LEU A 209 14.33 3.84 13.17
N LEU A 210 15.57 4.12 13.59
CA LEU A 210 16.29 5.32 13.16
C LEU A 210 16.75 5.25 11.71
N GLU A 211 17.23 4.10 11.27
CA GLU A 211 17.62 3.91 9.87
C GLU A 211 16.41 4.01 8.93
N ARG A 212 15.26 3.48 9.33
CA ARG A 212 14.00 3.65 8.59
C ARG A 212 13.60 5.11 8.51
N GLU A 213 13.71 5.83 9.61
CA GLU A 213 13.42 7.26 9.65
C GLU A 213 14.36 8.06 8.73
N LEU A 214 15.67 7.76 8.78
CA LEU A 214 16.64 8.37 7.89
C LEU A 214 16.32 8.11 6.42
N PHE A 215 15.98 6.87 6.08
CA PHE A 215 15.63 6.46 4.74
C PHE A 215 14.39 7.19 4.21
N ASP A 216 13.33 7.24 5.02
CA ASP A 216 12.08 7.91 4.63
C ASP A 216 12.29 9.43 4.47
N ARG A 217 13.09 10.05 5.35
CA ARG A 217 13.44 11.47 5.24
C ARG A 217 14.32 11.76 4.02
N ALA A 218 15.25 10.88 3.71
CA ALA A 218 16.10 11.01 2.53
C ALA A 218 15.27 11.02 1.25
N HIS A 219 14.28 10.11 1.12
CA HIS A 219 13.33 10.12 0.02
C HIS A 219 12.43 11.36 0.01
N GLY A 220 11.99 11.83 1.18
CA GLY A 220 11.24 13.07 1.31
C GLY A 220 12.03 14.29 0.82
N ILE A 221 13.33 14.36 1.09
CA ILE A 221 14.22 15.40 0.56
C ILE A 221 14.26 15.35 -0.98
N GLN A 222 14.41 14.16 -1.58
CA GLN A 222 14.40 14.00 -3.03
C GLN A 222 13.10 14.51 -3.65
N THR A 223 11.96 14.06 -3.13
CA THR A 223 10.65 14.51 -3.60
C THR A 223 10.49 16.03 -3.51
N THR A 224 10.91 16.63 -2.39
CA THR A 224 10.85 18.09 -2.21
C THR A 224 11.71 18.81 -3.24
N LEU A 225 12.93 18.32 -3.49
CA LEU A 225 13.84 18.95 -4.46
C LEU A 225 13.32 18.82 -5.89
N LEU A 226 12.69 17.67 -6.26
CA LEU A 226 12.02 17.53 -7.54
C LEU A 226 10.93 18.57 -7.74
N SER A 227 10.05 18.77 -6.76
CA SER A 227 9.02 19.81 -6.82
C SER A 227 9.60 21.23 -6.92
N LEU A 228 10.72 21.49 -6.25
CA LEU A 228 11.41 22.79 -6.36
C LEU A 228 12.04 23.00 -7.74
N ILE A 229 12.53 21.94 -8.40
CA ILE A 229 13.00 21.98 -9.78
C ILE A 229 11.84 22.37 -10.70
N GLU A 230 10.69 21.68 -10.60
CA GLU A 230 9.48 21.97 -11.39
C GLU A 230 9.04 23.44 -11.24
N MET A 231 9.00 23.94 -10.01
CA MET A 231 8.64 25.32 -9.74
C MET A 231 9.63 26.31 -10.40
N ALA A 232 10.93 26.07 -10.24
CA ALA A 232 11.94 26.94 -10.82
C ALA A 232 11.91 26.92 -12.35
N GLN A 233 11.63 25.77 -12.95
CA GLN A 233 11.41 25.64 -14.41
C GLN A 233 10.18 26.42 -14.87
N ALA A 234 9.07 26.32 -14.15
CA ALA A 234 7.85 27.06 -14.46
C ALA A 234 8.05 28.58 -14.38
N GLU A 235 8.95 29.06 -13.49
CA GLU A 235 9.35 30.46 -13.37
C GLU A 235 10.42 30.88 -14.42
N GLY A 236 10.99 29.94 -15.17
CA GLY A 236 12.06 30.16 -16.13
C GLY A 236 13.43 30.39 -15.48
N ASP A 237 13.57 30.11 -14.18
CA ASP A 237 14.82 30.27 -13.42
C ASP A 237 15.71 29.02 -13.54
N ARG A 238 16.40 28.90 -14.67
CA ARG A 238 17.30 27.77 -14.97
C ARG A 238 18.42 27.60 -13.95
N GLN A 239 19.00 28.73 -13.47
CA GLN A 239 20.09 28.64 -12.50
C GLN A 239 19.65 28.04 -11.20
N ARG A 240 18.44 28.36 -10.75
CA ARG A 240 17.86 27.84 -9.53
C ARG A 240 17.47 26.37 -9.69
N ALA A 241 16.88 26.00 -10.84
CA ALA A 241 16.55 24.60 -11.16
C ALA A 241 17.80 23.71 -11.14
N GLN A 242 18.88 24.16 -11.78
CA GLN A 242 20.18 23.46 -11.76
C GLN A 242 20.73 23.33 -10.33
N GLY A 243 20.63 24.39 -9.51
CA GLY A 243 21.07 24.35 -8.12
C GLY A 243 20.34 23.31 -7.28
N PHE A 244 19.02 23.16 -7.47
CA PHE A 244 18.21 22.13 -6.82
C PHE A 244 18.54 20.73 -7.34
N CYS A 245 18.75 20.56 -8.64
CA CYS A 245 19.18 19.31 -9.24
C CYS A 245 20.52 18.83 -8.69
N ASP A 246 21.51 19.71 -8.61
CA ASP A 246 22.81 19.42 -8.00
C ASP A 246 22.72 19.06 -6.53
N ALA A 247 21.79 19.70 -5.79
CA ALA A 247 21.53 19.38 -4.40
C ALA A 247 20.88 18.00 -4.24
N ALA A 248 19.91 17.66 -5.11
CA ALA A 248 19.25 16.36 -5.10
C ALA A 248 20.24 15.23 -5.37
N ARG A 249 21.07 15.36 -6.40
CA ARG A 249 22.11 14.38 -6.74
C ARG A 249 23.07 14.18 -5.56
N ARG A 250 23.66 15.25 -5.02
CA ARG A 250 24.60 15.15 -3.89
C ARG A 250 23.97 14.58 -2.63
N ALA A 251 22.71 14.93 -2.33
CA ALA A 251 21.98 14.37 -1.19
C ALA A 251 21.71 12.87 -1.37
N GLY A 252 21.30 12.44 -2.56
CA GLY A 252 21.09 11.04 -2.88
C GLY A 252 22.36 10.21 -2.76
N GLU A 253 23.48 10.70 -3.34
CA GLU A 253 24.80 10.08 -3.23
C GLU A 253 25.27 9.99 -1.76
N ALA A 254 25.15 11.07 -0.99
CA ALA A 254 25.59 11.14 0.41
C ALA A 254 24.73 10.27 1.36
N LEU A 255 23.50 9.98 0.97
CA LEU A 255 22.56 9.17 1.74
C LEU A 255 22.40 7.75 1.16
N ASP A 256 23.31 7.32 0.30
CA ASP A 256 23.32 5.98 -0.32
C ASP A 256 21.95 5.55 -0.88
N LEU A 257 21.23 6.48 -1.49
CA LEU A 257 19.98 6.17 -2.17
C LEU A 257 20.24 5.41 -3.48
N SER A 258 19.23 4.73 -3.98
CA SER A 258 19.34 4.01 -5.26
C SER A 258 19.70 4.96 -6.41
N ASP A 259 20.37 4.43 -7.41
CA ASP A 259 20.71 5.19 -8.63
C ASP A 259 19.44 5.76 -9.29
N TYR A 260 18.31 5.04 -9.21
CA TYR A 260 17.02 5.57 -9.65
C TYR A 260 16.68 6.91 -8.97
N ALA A 261 16.81 7.00 -7.65
CA ALA A 261 16.50 8.21 -6.91
C ALA A 261 17.52 9.33 -7.21
N VAL A 262 18.80 8.99 -7.37
CA VAL A 262 19.88 9.95 -7.68
C VAL A 262 19.76 10.54 -9.07
N LEU A 263 19.34 9.73 -10.05
CA LEU A 263 19.29 10.10 -11.47
C LEU A 263 17.96 10.78 -11.86
N SER A 264 16.90 10.64 -11.07
CA SER A 264 15.57 11.18 -11.40
C SER A 264 15.59 12.70 -11.62
N ALA A 265 16.22 13.46 -10.73
CA ALA A 265 16.29 14.93 -10.84
C ALA A 265 17.13 15.40 -12.04
N PRO A 266 18.34 14.86 -12.30
CA PRO A 266 19.09 15.13 -13.53
C PRO A 266 18.32 14.81 -14.80
N PHE A 267 17.61 13.69 -14.83
CA PHE A 267 16.81 13.31 -16.00
C PHE A 267 15.68 14.30 -16.24
N GLN A 268 14.89 14.62 -15.22
CA GLN A 268 13.79 15.59 -15.31
C GLN A 268 14.28 16.95 -15.85
N LEU A 269 15.45 17.42 -15.35
CA LEU A 269 16.01 18.70 -15.80
C LEU A 269 16.45 18.62 -17.27
N ALA A 270 17.14 17.57 -17.65
CA ALA A 270 17.61 17.39 -19.04
C ALA A 270 16.43 17.23 -20.02
N ALA A 271 15.36 16.55 -19.63
CA ALA A 271 14.14 16.43 -20.41
C ALA A 271 13.46 17.78 -20.65
N ALA A 272 13.28 18.56 -19.59
CA ALA A 272 12.65 19.90 -19.69
C ALA A 272 13.51 20.90 -20.48
N GLU A 273 14.84 20.75 -20.44
CA GLU A 273 15.77 21.57 -21.27
C GLU A 273 15.91 21.07 -22.69
N GLN A 274 15.30 19.91 -23.02
CA GLN A 274 15.40 19.23 -24.32
C GLN A 274 16.86 18.91 -24.72
N ASP A 275 17.70 18.60 -23.72
CA ASP A 275 19.05 18.13 -23.93
C ASP A 275 19.02 16.64 -24.26
N GLY A 276 18.84 16.34 -25.56
CA GLY A 276 18.67 14.98 -26.06
C GLY A 276 19.75 13.99 -25.63
N PRO A 277 21.05 14.28 -25.88
CA PRO A 277 22.13 13.38 -25.48
C PRO A 277 22.18 13.14 -23.96
N ALA A 278 22.02 14.17 -23.14
CA ALA A 278 22.03 14.04 -21.68
C ALA A 278 20.81 13.29 -21.17
N ALA A 279 19.61 13.63 -21.68
CA ALA A 279 18.38 12.96 -21.27
C ALA A 279 18.38 11.46 -21.64
N LEU A 280 18.91 11.10 -22.82
CA LEU A 280 19.00 9.70 -23.26
C LEU A 280 19.99 8.89 -22.40
N ASP A 281 21.17 9.42 -22.10
CA ASP A 281 22.16 8.77 -21.22
C ASP A 281 21.59 8.57 -19.80
N LEU A 282 20.94 9.62 -19.25
CA LEU A 282 20.33 9.54 -17.92
C LEU A 282 19.18 8.55 -17.88
N LEU A 283 18.35 8.49 -18.93
CA LEU A 283 17.26 7.53 -19.03
C LEU A 283 17.77 6.09 -19.11
N ASP A 284 18.82 5.80 -19.95
CA ASP A 284 19.40 4.46 -20.02
C ASP A 284 19.95 4.01 -18.67
N ARG A 285 20.66 4.88 -17.96
CA ARG A 285 21.21 4.61 -16.62
C ARG A 285 20.10 4.41 -15.60
N LEU A 286 19.04 5.18 -15.66
CA LEU A 286 17.89 5.10 -14.77
C LEU A 286 17.14 3.79 -14.96
N LEU A 287 16.87 3.40 -16.22
CA LEU A 287 16.27 2.10 -16.54
C LEU A 287 17.18 0.94 -16.16
N HIS A 288 18.51 1.07 -16.43
CA HIS A 288 19.47 0.06 -16.01
C HIS A 288 19.47 -0.17 -14.50
N SER A 289 19.35 0.89 -13.70
CA SER A 289 19.31 0.77 -12.24
C SER A 289 18.12 -0.05 -11.71
N LEU A 290 17.05 -0.14 -12.49
CA LEU A 290 15.88 -0.97 -12.15
C LEU A 290 16.08 -2.46 -12.49
N THR A 291 17.09 -2.79 -13.33
CA THR A 291 17.42 -4.19 -13.64
C THR A 291 18.45 -4.80 -12.69
N VAL A 292 19.09 -3.97 -11.85
CA VAL A 292 20.14 -4.41 -10.93
C VAL A 292 19.55 -4.46 -9.50
N PRO A 293 19.68 -5.59 -8.78
CA PRO A 293 19.26 -5.65 -7.40
C PRO A 293 19.97 -4.60 -6.54
N TRP A 294 19.21 -3.81 -5.82
CA TRP A 294 19.75 -2.83 -4.88
C TRP A 294 19.70 -3.39 -3.46
N ASP A 295 20.87 -3.66 -2.89
CA ASP A 295 21.02 -4.13 -1.52
C ASP A 295 21.19 -2.95 -0.56
N LEU A 296 20.10 -2.55 0.06
CA LEU A 296 20.07 -1.47 1.03
C LEU A 296 20.95 -1.77 2.26
N SER A 297 21.06 -3.04 2.66
CA SER A 297 21.82 -3.47 3.82
C SER A 297 23.34 -3.37 3.63
N ALA A 298 23.81 -3.25 2.37
CA ALA A 298 25.21 -3.01 2.06
C ALA A 298 25.67 -1.59 2.44
N SER A 299 24.72 -0.65 2.59
CA SER A 299 25.02 0.70 3.07
C SER A 299 25.25 0.71 4.59
N PRO A 300 26.27 1.41 5.09
CA PRO A 300 26.45 1.61 6.51
C PRO A 300 25.33 2.42 7.17
N LEU A 301 24.54 3.17 6.38
CA LEU A 301 23.42 3.99 6.85
C LEU A 301 22.15 3.18 7.10
N TYR A 302 22.04 1.98 6.51
CA TYR A 302 20.79 1.19 6.49
C TYR A 302 21.02 -0.29 6.82
N ARG A 303 22.06 -0.57 7.58
CA ARG A 303 22.56 -1.92 7.86
C ARG A 303 21.54 -2.85 8.52
N HIS A 304 20.59 -2.27 9.29
CA HIS A 304 19.56 -3.02 10.00
C HIS A 304 18.22 -3.03 9.23
N LEU A 305 18.17 -2.43 8.03
CA LEU A 305 17.02 -2.53 7.16
C LEU A 305 17.19 -3.74 6.24
N ALA A 306 16.46 -4.81 6.53
CA ALA A 306 16.41 -5.95 5.62
C ALA A 306 15.71 -5.53 4.32
N THR A 307 16.37 -5.72 3.19
CA THR A 307 15.71 -5.76 1.89
C THR A 307 14.94 -7.07 1.81
N LYS A 308 13.67 -7.04 1.42
CA LYS A 308 12.97 -8.27 1.05
C LYS A 308 13.73 -8.87 -0.13
N GLU A 309 13.98 -10.18 -0.14
CA GLU A 309 14.61 -10.91 -1.24
C GLU A 309 13.92 -10.64 -2.60
N ALA A 310 12.64 -10.28 -2.57
CA ALA A 310 11.85 -9.85 -3.71
C ALA A 310 12.12 -8.39 -4.19
N ALA A 311 13.02 -7.63 -3.59
CA ALA A 311 13.25 -6.24 -3.99
C ALA A 311 13.89 -6.13 -5.39
N GLY A 312 14.65 -7.14 -5.83
CA GLY A 312 15.17 -7.21 -7.19
C GLY A 312 14.07 -7.42 -8.25
N GLU A 313 13.17 -8.37 -8.02
CA GLU A 313 12.01 -8.59 -8.88
C GLU A 313 10.99 -7.43 -8.82
N ALA A 314 10.88 -6.75 -7.65
CA ALA A 314 9.96 -5.62 -7.50
C ALA A 314 10.41 -4.35 -8.26
N GLN A 315 11.71 -4.18 -8.51
CA GLN A 315 12.20 -3.00 -9.23
C GLN A 315 12.02 -3.14 -10.74
N SER A 316 12.22 -4.32 -11.32
CA SER A 316 11.99 -4.58 -12.74
C SER A 316 10.52 -4.38 -13.16
N VAL A 317 9.58 -4.61 -12.25
CA VAL A 317 8.14 -4.29 -12.44
C VAL A 317 7.90 -2.80 -12.72
N LEU A 318 8.81 -1.91 -12.33
CA LEU A 318 8.72 -0.48 -12.59
C LEU A 318 9.20 -0.08 -13.99
N LEU A 319 9.85 -0.97 -14.75
CA LEU A 319 10.40 -0.66 -16.08
C LEU A 319 9.31 -0.26 -17.08
N GLU A 320 8.28 -1.09 -17.24
CA GLU A 320 7.18 -0.78 -18.17
C GLU A 320 6.42 0.50 -17.80
N PRO A 321 5.94 0.66 -16.54
CA PRO A 321 5.28 1.89 -16.14
C PRO A 321 6.12 3.16 -16.34
N LEU A 322 7.42 3.08 -16.10
CA LEU A 322 8.32 4.21 -16.30
C LEU A 322 8.50 4.52 -17.80
N LEU A 323 8.69 3.49 -18.64
CA LEU A 323 8.76 3.68 -20.08
C LEU A 323 7.48 4.28 -20.63
N ASP A 324 6.32 3.79 -20.20
CA ASP A 324 5.02 4.32 -20.63
C ASP A 324 4.83 5.77 -20.14
N GLN A 325 5.30 6.11 -18.95
CA GLN A 325 5.28 7.48 -18.44
C GLN A 325 6.15 8.40 -19.29
N VAL A 326 7.38 7.99 -19.61
CA VAL A 326 8.30 8.76 -20.47
C VAL A 326 7.72 8.91 -21.88
N GLU A 327 7.07 7.88 -22.42
CA GLU A 327 6.40 7.95 -23.71
C GLU A 327 5.17 8.87 -23.71
N ALA A 328 4.47 8.99 -22.59
CA ALA A 328 3.31 9.86 -22.46
C ALA A 328 3.69 11.33 -22.15
N ASP A 329 4.90 11.57 -21.63
CA ASP A 329 5.34 12.89 -21.22
C ASP A 329 5.64 13.78 -22.43
N PRO A 330 4.96 14.95 -22.55
CA PRO A 330 5.24 15.92 -23.63
C PRO A 330 6.69 16.44 -23.60
N ASP A 331 7.29 16.58 -22.44
CA ASP A 331 8.67 17.07 -22.29
C ASP A 331 9.70 16.05 -22.77
N CYS A 332 9.31 14.78 -22.87
CA CYS A 332 10.13 13.68 -23.40
C CYS A 332 9.87 13.36 -24.88
N ALA A 333 8.92 14.07 -25.53
CA ALA A 333 8.51 13.75 -26.91
C ALA A 333 9.67 13.75 -27.91
N PHE A 334 10.67 14.62 -27.73
CA PHE A 334 11.86 14.74 -28.60
C PHE A 334 12.78 13.52 -28.56
N LEU A 335 12.76 12.73 -27.45
CA LEU A 335 13.56 11.52 -27.33
C LEU A 335 13.16 10.47 -28.37
N ARG A 336 11.89 10.42 -28.77
CA ARG A 336 11.38 9.48 -29.78
C ARG A 336 11.95 9.71 -31.17
N GLU A 337 12.44 10.91 -31.44
CA GLU A 337 13.07 11.28 -32.70
C GLU A 337 14.57 10.85 -32.77
N MET A 338 15.11 10.43 -31.61
CA MET A 338 16.51 10.00 -31.51
C MET A 338 16.67 8.54 -31.96
N PRO A 339 17.63 8.21 -32.82
CA PRO A 339 17.79 6.85 -33.36
C PRO A 339 18.03 5.78 -32.30
N GLU A 340 18.72 6.14 -31.24
CA GLU A 340 19.10 5.23 -30.14
C GLU A 340 17.93 4.91 -29.22
N TYR A 341 16.93 5.77 -29.15
CA TYR A 341 15.79 5.65 -28.22
C TYR A 341 15.00 4.36 -28.42
N GLY A 342 14.64 4.05 -29.67
CA GLY A 342 13.89 2.84 -29.99
C GLY A 342 14.62 1.55 -29.57
N THR A 343 15.92 1.48 -29.79
CA THR A 343 16.74 0.33 -29.38
C THR A 343 16.83 0.19 -27.87
N MET A 344 16.93 1.31 -27.17
CA MET A 344 16.93 1.34 -25.69
C MET A 344 15.59 0.86 -25.12
N VAL A 345 14.49 1.37 -25.62
CA VAL A 345 13.12 0.96 -25.17
C VAL A 345 12.92 -0.54 -25.39
N GLU A 346 13.26 -1.07 -26.58
CA GLU A 346 13.16 -2.51 -26.84
C GLU A 346 14.01 -3.37 -25.89
N LYS A 347 15.22 -2.91 -25.55
CA LYS A 347 16.11 -3.58 -24.60
C LYS A 347 15.43 -3.74 -23.24
N TYR A 348 14.85 -2.66 -22.71
CA TYR A 348 14.28 -2.67 -21.36
C TYR A 348 12.86 -3.27 -21.28
N ARG A 349 12.07 -3.20 -22.36
CA ARG A 349 10.79 -3.94 -22.43
C ARG A 349 11.03 -5.46 -22.42
N ARG A 350 12.05 -5.96 -23.12
CA ARG A 350 12.43 -7.38 -23.02
C ARG A 350 12.90 -7.76 -21.61
N ALA A 351 13.67 -6.89 -20.96
CA ALA A 351 14.11 -7.14 -19.59
C ALA A 351 12.94 -7.15 -18.58
N ALA A 352 11.88 -6.39 -18.84
CA ALA A 352 10.65 -6.40 -18.04
C ALA A 352 9.85 -7.70 -18.24
N ASP A 353 9.80 -8.23 -19.49
CA ASP A 353 9.11 -9.49 -19.81
C ASP A 353 9.80 -10.73 -19.22
N GLU A 354 11.12 -10.66 -19.00
CA GLU A 354 11.95 -11.76 -18.48
C GLU A 354 11.99 -11.80 -16.93
N ALA A 355 11.49 -10.75 -16.24
CA ALA A 355 11.53 -10.59 -14.80
C ALA A 355 10.22 -11.01 -14.12
#